data_18d69d93a73a5e0215511f8253591061
#
_entry.id   18d69d93a73a5e0215511f8253591061
#
_cell.length_a   1.000
_cell.length_b   1.000
_cell.length_c   1.000
_cell.angle_alpha   90.00
_cell.angle_beta   90.00
_cell.angle_gamma   90.00
#
_symmetry.space_group_name_H-M   'P 1'
#
loop_
_entity.id
_entity.type
_entity.pdbx_description
1 polymer ?
#
loop_
_entity_poly.entity_id
_entity_poly.type
_entity_poly.pdbx_seq_one_letter_code
_entity_poly.pdbx_strand_id
1 'polypeptide(L)'
;MKQKFYDTAVKQERAVLVGVITQGETDEQAKEYLEELEFLVSTAGAETVKSFTQKLQRPDRATFVGSGRLEDIKAYVTAEEIDMVVFDDELTPSQLRNIENELQVKILDRNNLILDIFAGRAQTAQAKSQVELAQLQYLLPRLTRLWTHLERQKGGIGMRGPGESQIETDRRLILNKISLLKDRLKSIDRQNETQRKNRHQMVRVALVGYTNVGKSTIMNMLSKSEVFAENKLFATLDTTVRKVVIENVPFLLSDTVGFIRKLPHQLVECFKSTLDEVREADILVHVVDISHPNFEDQIHTVQETLKEIGAIDKKVITVFNKIDAFKPELHSIEEQAEPITLHDFKDSWMAKNNSPAIFISATKKENIDAFRALIYNEVKVVHTDRYPYDHLLY
;
A
#
# COMPACT_ATOMS: atom_id res chain seq x y z
N MET A 1 32.15 -5.91 41.56
CA MET A 1 31.58 -6.32 40.26
C MET A 1 30.57 -5.26 39.83
N LYS A 2 30.88 -4.47 38.78
CA LYS A 2 29.90 -3.51 38.22
C LYS A 2 28.95 -4.30 37.32
N GLN A 3 27.68 -4.41 37.67
CA GLN A 3 26.62 -4.91 36.77
C GLN A 3 26.54 -3.97 35.57
N LYS A 4 26.90 -4.48 34.39
CA LYS A 4 26.54 -3.79 33.13
C LYS A 4 25.06 -3.93 32.95
N PHE A 5 24.33 -2.84 33.14
CA PHE A 5 22.95 -2.73 32.66
C PHE A 5 23.02 -2.71 31.13
N TYR A 6 22.51 -3.74 30.49
CA TYR A 6 22.24 -3.70 29.06
C TYR A 6 20.92 -2.92 28.90
N ASP A 7 21.03 -1.80 28.20
CA ASP A 7 19.85 -1.05 27.79
C ASP A 7 19.11 -1.93 26.77
N THR A 8 17.92 -2.43 27.14
CA THR A 8 17.06 -3.26 26.30
C THR A 8 16.08 -2.40 25.48
N ALA A 9 16.22 -1.08 25.53
CA ALA A 9 15.48 -0.20 24.62
C ALA A 9 15.87 -0.53 23.17
N VAL A 10 14.89 -0.91 22.36
CA VAL A 10 15.10 -1.10 20.92
C VAL A 10 15.49 0.25 20.34
N LYS A 11 16.79 0.41 20.00
CA LYS A 11 17.28 1.62 19.35
C LYS A 11 16.54 1.75 18.01
N GLN A 12 15.84 2.85 17.82
CA GLN A 12 15.17 3.12 16.56
C GLN A 12 16.22 3.27 15.46
N GLU A 13 16.09 2.49 14.37
CA GLU A 13 17.01 2.54 13.23
C GLU A 13 16.88 3.90 12.52
N ARG A 14 18.00 4.51 12.15
CA ARG A 14 18.08 5.81 11.45
C ARG A 14 18.19 5.58 9.95
N ALA A 15 17.31 6.21 9.18
CA ALA A 15 17.19 6.03 7.75
C ALA A 15 17.49 7.32 6.97
N VAL A 16 18.11 7.15 5.81
CA VAL A 16 18.23 8.17 4.77
C VAL A 16 17.38 7.76 3.59
N LEU A 17 16.61 8.70 3.03
CA LEU A 17 15.78 8.48 1.85
C LEU A 17 16.49 8.97 0.59
N VAL A 18 16.29 8.24 -0.51
CA VAL A 18 16.88 8.58 -1.82
C VAL A 18 15.80 8.50 -2.90
N GLY A 19 15.60 9.61 -3.62
CA GLY A 19 14.69 9.71 -4.75
C GLY A 19 15.39 10.22 -6.01
N VAL A 20 14.98 9.73 -7.18
CA VAL A 20 15.42 10.25 -8.48
C VAL A 20 14.21 10.94 -9.13
N ILE A 21 14.44 12.17 -9.57
CA ILE A 21 13.44 12.97 -10.31
C ILE A 21 13.69 12.74 -11.79
N THR A 22 12.75 12.08 -12.45
CA THR A 22 12.85 11.76 -13.88
C THR A 22 12.18 12.82 -14.76
N GLN A 23 12.35 12.70 -16.07
CA GLN A 23 11.75 13.63 -17.02
C GLN A 23 10.22 13.51 -16.99
N GLY A 24 9.53 14.59 -16.65
CA GLY A 24 8.06 14.67 -16.48
C GLY A 24 7.60 14.77 -15.04
N GLU A 25 8.47 14.60 -14.07
CA GLU A 25 8.18 14.82 -12.65
C GLU A 25 8.61 16.22 -12.20
N THR A 26 7.79 16.86 -11.37
CA THR A 26 8.13 18.14 -10.74
C THR A 26 8.90 17.94 -9.43
N ASP A 27 9.60 19.00 -8.98
CA ASP A 27 10.28 18.98 -7.67
C ASP A 27 9.26 18.80 -6.51
N GLU A 28 8.06 19.36 -6.67
CA GLU A 28 6.97 19.25 -5.69
C GLU A 28 6.45 17.82 -5.59
N GLN A 29 6.20 17.18 -6.74
CA GLN A 29 5.81 15.76 -6.77
C GLN A 29 6.87 14.85 -6.15
N ALA A 30 8.15 15.09 -6.46
CA ALA A 30 9.25 14.32 -5.87
C ALA A 30 9.34 14.49 -4.35
N LYS A 31 9.08 15.70 -3.85
CA LYS A 31 9.02 15.96 -2.40
C LYS A 31 7.90 15.17 -1.73
N GLU A 32 6.70 15.19 -2.29
CA GLU A 32 5.57 14.41 -1.77
C GLU A 32 5.82 12.90 -1.81
N TYR A 33 6.47 12.41 -2.86
CA TYR A 33 6.86 11.01 -2.96
C TYR A 33 7.83 10.61 -1.85
N LEU A 34 8.73 11.49 -1.48
CA LEU A 34 9.63 11.27 -0.35
C LEU A 34 8.94 11.41 1.00
N GLU A 35 7.95 12.30 1.14
CA GLU A 35 7.11 12.39 2.34
C GLU A 35 6.28 11.12 2.53
N GLU A 36 5.75 10.54 1.45
CA GLU A 36 5.09 9.22 1.50
C GLU A 36 6.07 8.11 1.92
N LEU A 37 7.30 8.12 1.37
CA LEU A 37 8.34 7.16 1.74
C LEU A 37 8.77 7.32 3.20
N GLU A 38 8.90 8.55 3.70
CA GLU A 38 9.15 8.85 5.11
C GLU A 38 8.06 8.25 6.01
N PHE A 39 6.80 8.39 5.60
CA PHE A 39 5.69 7.80 6.35
C PHE A 39 5.71 6.26 6.32
N LEU A 40 6.17 5.64 5.22
CA LEU A 40 6.42 4.19 5.17
C LEU A 40 7.53 3.78 6.15
N VAL A 41 8.65 4.49 6.16
CA VAL A 41 9.79 4.25 7.07
C VAL A 41 9.36 4.38 8.54
N SER A 42 8.61 5.43 8.86
CA SER A 42 8.04 5.61 10.21
C SER A 42 7.07 4.48 10.58
N THR A 43 6.25 4.01 9.63
CA THR A 43 5.34 2.87 9.83
C THR A 43 6.11 1.57 10.10
N ALA A 44 7.28 1.39 9.49
CA ALA A 44 8.19 0.27 9.73
C ALA A 44 8.94 0.37 11.08
N GLY A 45 8.87 1.53 11.74
CA GLY A 45 9.48 1.76 13.06
C GLY A 45 10.86 2.41 13.02
N ALA A 46 11.32 2.90 11.86
CA ALA A 46 12.56 3.63 11.70
C ALA A 46 12.32 5.15 11.67
N GLU A 47 13.38 5.94 11.86
CA GLU A 47 13.36 7.41 11.83
C GLU A 47 14.09 7.92 10.59
N THR A 48 13.44 8.80 9.83
CA THR A 48 14.06 9.48 8.69
C THR A 48 14.87 10.67 9.17
N VAL A 49 16.17 10.68 8.87
CA VAL A 49 17.09 11.75 9.25
C VAL A 49 17.27 12.76 8.12
N LYS A 50 17.36 12.28 6.87
CA LYS A 50 17.56 13.14 5.70
C LYS A 50 17.06 12.49 4.42
N SER A 51 16.67 13.33 3.47
CA SER A 51 16.30 12.92 2.11
C SER A 51 17.28 13.51 1.10
N PHE A 52 17.68 12.68 0.12
CA PHE A 52 18.49 13.08 -1.02
C PHE A 52 17.69 12.93 -2.30
N THR A 53 17.76 13.93 -3.17
CA THR A 53 17.17 13.88 -4.51
C THR A 53 18.22 14.11 -5.58
N GLN A 54 18.00 13.55 -6.75
CA GLN A 54 18.83 13.84 -7.92
C GLN A 54 17.95 13.89 -9.17
N LYS A 55 18.14 14.94 -9.99
CA LYS A 55 17.50 15.04 -11.32
C LYS A 55 18.32 14.25 -12.31
N LEU A 56 17.72 13.25 -12.94
CA LEU A 56 18.34 12.43 -13.99
C LEU A 56 17.33 12.18 -15.11
N GLN A 57 17.79 12.10 -16.34
CA GLN A 57 16.91 11.68 -17.44
C GLN A 57 16.45 10.23 -17.28
N ARG A 58 17.33 9.39 -16.74
CA ARG A 58 17.06 7.97 -16.37
C ARG A 58 17.94 7.60 -15.18
N PRO A 59 17.45 6.73 -14.30
CA PRO A 59 18.26 6.19 -13.21
C PRO A 59 19.54 5.53 -13.74
N ASP A 60 20.64 5.68 -12.99
CA ASP A 60 21.91 5.05 -13.33
C ASP A 60 21.77 3.52 -13.30
N ARG A 61 22.39 2.84 -14.27
CA ARG A 61 22.28 1.38 -14.43
C ARG A 61 23.02 0.61 -13.34
N ALA A 62 24.07 1.18 -12.77
CA ALA A 62 24.90 0.52 -11.78
C ALA A 62 24.51 0.83 -10.35
N THR A 63 24.14 2.08 -10.06
CA THR A 63 23.97 2.60 -8.69
C THR A 63 22.69 3.40 -8.47
N PHE A 64 21.77 3.40 -9.47
CA PHE A 64 20.49 4.12 -9.44
C PHE A 64 20.64 5.65 -9.46
N VAL A 65 21.57 6.20 -8.65
CA VAL A 65 21.98 7.61 -8.62
C VAL A 65 23.37 7.77 -9.25
N GLY A 66 23.74 8.96 -9.68
CA GLY A 66 25.08 9.23 -10.21
C GLY A 66 26.16 9.08 -9.11
N SER A 67 27.43 8.81 -9.55
CA SER A 67 28.56 8.55 -8.64
C SER A 67 28.79 9.66 -7.63
N GLY A 68 28.77 10.94 -8.04
CA GLY A 68 28.94 12.07 -7.12
C GLY A 68 27.84 12.13 -6.05
N ARG A 69 26.59 11.84 -6.41
CA ARG A 69 25.50 11.80 -5.42
C ARG A 69 25.68 10.60 -4.47
N LEU A 70 26.15 9.47 -4.96
CA LEU A 70 26.43 8.30 -4.12
C LEU A 70 27.57 8.60 -3.12
N GLU A 71 28.59 9.35 -3.53
CA GLU A 71 29.67 9.80 -2.64
C GLU A 71 29.13 10.75 -1.54
N ASP A 72 28.25 11.72 -1.90
CA ASP A 72 27.58 12.59 -0.92
C ASP A 72 26.80 11.77 0.12
N ILE A 73 26.02 10.77 -0.34
CA ILE A 73 25.25 9.88 0.54
C ILE A 73 26.22 9.09 1.43
N LYS A 74 27.31 8.53 0.91
CA LYS A 74 28.32 7.77 1.64
C LYS A 74 28.96 8.61 2.74
N ALA A 75 29.35 9.84 2.42
CA ALA A 75 29.93 10.76 3.39
C ALA A 75 28.95 11.07 4.52
N TYR A 76 27.67 11.30 4.20
CA TYR A 76 26.64 11.56 5.19
C TYR A 76 26.32 10.33 6.07
N VAL A 77 26.16 9.16 5.45
CA VAL A 77 25.92 7.89 6.15
C VAL A 77 27.01 7.60 7.17
N THR A 78 28.28 7.84 6.79
CA THR A 78 29.42 7.61 7.67
C THR A 78 29.52 8.64 8.80
N ALA A 79 29.26 9.93 8.49
CA ALA A 79 29.35 11.01 9.47
C ALA A 79 28.25 10.96 10.54
N GLU A 80 27.05 10.58 10.15
CA GLU A 80 25.85 10.56 11.00
C GLU A 80 25.51 9.17 11.58
N GLU A 81 26.34 8.17 11.34
CA GLU A 81 26.12 6.78 11.79
C GLU A 81 24.71 6.27 11.41
N ILE A 82 24.38 6.37 10.13
CA ILE A 82 23.07 5.95 9.58
C ILE A 82 23.02 4.43 9.49
N ASP A 83 21.90 3.83 9.92
CA ASP A 83 21.73 2.38 9.94
C ASP A 83 21.26 1.83 8.58
N MET A 84 20.46 2.62 7.81
CA MET A 84 19.92 2.18 6.52
C MET A 84 19.73 3.31 5.51
N VAL A 85 19.72 2.95 4.22
CA VAL A 85 19.33 3.85 3.12
C VAL A 85 18.17 3.23 2.36
N VAL A 86 17.11 4.02 2.13
CA VAL A 86 15.87 3.58 1.49
C VAL A 86 15.66 4.33 0.18
N PHE A 87 15.49 3.60 -0.91
CA PHE A 87 15.22 4.15 -2.25
C PHE A 87 13.73 4.12 -2.56
N ASP A 88 13.21 5.21 -3.18
CA ASP A 88 11.77 5.35 -3.53
C ASP A 88 11.33 4.48 -4.72
N ASP A 89 12.25 3.85 -5.40
CA ASP A 89 12.00 2.98 -6.54
C ASP A 89 12.52 1.57 -6.29
N GLU A 90 12.06 0.62 -7.10
CA GLU A 90 12.59 -0.74 -7.08
C GLU A 90 14.03 -0.76 -7.63
N LEU A 91 14.95 -1.33 -6.86
CA LEU A 91 16.32 -1.55 -7.28
C LEU A 91 16.49 -2.89 -7.98
N THR A 92 17.20 -2.89 -9.09
CA THR A 92 17.65 -4.15 -9.69
C THR A 92 18.62 -4.87 -8.76
N PRO A 93 18.73 -6.21 -8.83
CA PRO A 93 19.69 -6.97 -8.01
C PRO A 93 21.14 -6.51 -8.16
N SER A 94 21.50 -5.91 -9.30
CA SER A 94 22.83 -5.37 -9.56
C SER A 94 23.03 -4.04 -8.86
N GLN A 95 22.05 -3.14 -8.93
CA GLN A 95 22.09 -1.84 -8.26
C GLN A 95 22.16 -2.02 -6.74
N LEU A 96 21.25 -2.84 -6.19
CA LEU A 96 21.22 -3.13 -4.75
C LEU A 96 22.60 -3.53 -4.23
N ARG A 97 23.23 -4.51 -4.88
CA ARG A 97 24.56 -4.99 -4.51
C ARG A 97 25.65 -3.92 -4.63
N ASN A 98 25.65 -3.17 -5.74
CA ASN A 98 26.70 -2.15 -5.96
C ASN A 98 26.59 -1.05 -4.90
N ILE A 99 25.37 -0.60 -4.59
CA ILE A 99 25.10 0.40 -3.57
C ILE A 99 25.47 -0.14 -2.18
N GLU A 100 25.10 -1.38 -1.84
CA GLU A 100 25.46 -2.02 -0.58
C GLU A 100 26.98 -2.14 -0.39
N ASN A 101 27.71 -2.50 -1.45
CA ASN A 101 29.18 -2.55 -1.44
C ASN A 101 29.82 -1.17 -1.24
N GLU A 102 29.21 -0.10 -1.73
CA GLU A 102 29.74 1.25 -1.58
C GLU A 102 29.38 1.87 -0.23
N LEU A 103 28.14 1.72 0.22
CA LEU A 103 27.66 2.40 1.43
C LEU A 103 27.92 1.59 2.71
N GLN A 104 28.06 0.26 2.63
CA GLN A 104 28.32 -0.66 3.76
C GLN A 104 27.26 -0.57 4.88
N VAL A 105 26.01 -0.21 4.54
CA VAL A 105 24.84 -0.17 5.44
C VAL A 105 23.70 -0.93 4.81
N LYS A 106 22.64 -1.18 5.56
CA LYS A 106 21.42 -1.84 5.07
C LYS A 106 20.77 -1.00 3.95
N ILE A 107 20.58 -1.59 2.78
CA ILE A 107 19.91 -0.94 1.65
C ILE A 107 18.53 -1.57 1.47
N LEU A 108 17.52 -0.72 1.44
CA LEU A 108 16.15 -1.11 1.14
C LEU A 108 15.68 -0.36 -0.10
N ASP A 109 14.86 -1.01 -0.90
CA ASP A 109 14.04 -0.34 -1.88
C ASP A 109 12.58 -0.26 -1.39
N ARG A 110 11.77 0.55 -2.06
CA ARG A 110 10.35 0.74 -1.72
C ARG A 110 9.60 -0.59 -1.60
N ASN A 111 9.88 -1.53 -2.50
CA ASN A 111 9.21 -2.82 -2.53
C ASN A 111 9.54 -3.66 -1.30
N ASN A 112 10.81 -3.72 -0.91
CA ASN A 112 11.23 -4.43 0.29
C ASN A 112 10.65 -3.81 1.56
N LEU A 113 10.65 -2.47 1.65
CA LEU A 113 10.06 -1.76 2.79
C LEU A 113 8.57 -2.06 2.96
N ILE A 114 7.79 -2.04 1.86
CA ILE A 114 6.37 -2.40 1.87
C ILE A 114 6.17 -3.86 2.31
N LEU A 115 7.01 -4.79 1.80
CA LEU A 115 6.97 -6.19 2.20
C LEU A 115 7.27 -6.39 3.68
N ASP A 116 8.20 -5.65 4.25
CA ASP A 116 8.55 -5.71 5.68
C ASP A 116 7.40 -5.17 6.54
N ILE A 117 6.76 -4.07 6.14
CA ILE A 117 5.55 -3.54 6.82
C ILE A 117 4.44 -4.60 6.82
N PHE A 118 4.21 -5.24 5.66
CA PHE A 118 3.19 -6.27 5.53
C PHE A 118 3.50 -7.51 6.36
N ALA A 119 4.76 -7.93 6.45
CA ALA A 119 5.18 -9.04 7.30
C ALA A 119 4.88 -8.79 8.78
N GLY A 120 5.10 -7.55 9.24
CA GLY A 120 4.77 -7.13 10.60
C GLY A 120 3.26 -7.02 10.88
N ARG A 121 2.44 -6.77 9.84
CA ARG A 121 0.99 -6.53 9.97
C ARG A 121 0.13 -7.76 9.72
N ALA A 122 0.61 -8.77 9.01
CA ALA A 122 -0.14 -9.97 8.68
C ALA A 122 -0.54 -10.74 9.93
N GLN A 123 -1.84 -10.88 10.19
CA GLN A 123 -2.39 -11.60 11.34
C GLN A 123 -2.86 -13.01 10.96
N THR A 124 -3.62 -13.11 9.86
CA THR A 124 -4.20 -14.39 9.43
C THR A 124 -3.15 -15.32 8.80
N ALA A 125 -3.42 -16.63 8.85
CA ALA A 125 -2.58 -17.63 8.19
C ALA A 125 -2.50 -17.42 6.67
N GLN A 126 -3.57 -16.89 6.07
CA GLN A 126 -3.62 -16.52 4.66
C GLN A 126 -2.68 -15.33 4.36
N ALA A 127 -2.85 -14.20 5.05
CA ALA A 127 -2.02 -13.02 4.84
C ALA A 127 -0.53 -13.33 5.10
N LYS A 128 -0.20 -14.07 6.17
CA LYS A 128 1.18 -14.52 6.43
C LYS A 128 1.75 -15.33 5.28
N SER A 129 0.98 -16.28 4.73
CA SER A 129 1.44 -17.10 3.59
C SER A 129 1.58 -16.27 2.30
N GLN A 130 0.72 -15.27 2.09
CA GLN A 130 0.79 -14.36 0.95
C GLN A 130 2.02 -13.46 1.02
N VAL A 131 2.26 -12.83 2.17
CA VAL A 131 3.44 -11.98 2.38
C VAL A 131 4.74 -12.79 2.25
N GLU A 132 4.79 -13.98 2.87
CA GLU A 132 5.96 -14.87 2.76
C GLU A 132 6.23 -15.26 1.31
N LEU A 133 5.17 -15.57 0.53
CA LEU A 133 5.29 -15.85 -0.89
C LEU A 133 5.88 -14.66 -1.66
N ALA A 134 5.37 -13.45 -1.42
CA ALA A 134 5.87 -12.24 -2.06
C ALA A 134 7.33 -11.93 -1.70
N GLN A 135 7.70 -12.07 -0.42
CA GLN A 135 9.08 -11.92 0.04
C GLN A 135 10.03 -12.92 -0.65
N LEU A 136 9.63 -14.19 -0.76
CA LEU A 136 10.44 -15.20 -1.44
C LEU A 136 10.57 -14.94 -2.94
N GLN A 137 9.51 -14.46 -3.59
CA GLN A 137 9.53 -14.07 -5.00
C GLN A 137 10.43 -12.86 -5.24
N TYR A 138 10.40 -11.87 -4.35
CA TYR A 138 11.29 -10.71 -4.38
C TYR A 138 12.77 -11.12 -4.14
N LEU A 139 13.02 -12.02 -3.21
CA LEU A 139 14.35 -12.48 -2.86
C LEU A 139 14.98 -13.40 -3.94
N LEU A 140 14.17 -14.22 -4.61
CA LEU A 140 14.65 -15.26 -5.55
C LEU A 140 15.61 -14.74 -6.64
N PRO A 141 15.34 -13.63 -7.37
CA PRO A 141 16.27 -13.08 -8.36
C PRO A 141 17.51 -12.42 -7.72
N ARG A 142 17.46 -12.11 -6.44
CA ARG A 142 18.52 -11.43 -5.67
C ARG A 142 19.50 -12.41 -5.01
N LEU A 143 19.11 -13.68 -4.82
CA LEU A 143 19.91 -14.74 -4.20
C LEU A 143 21.24 -15.02 -4.89
N THR A 144 21.25 -15.11 -6.21
CA THR A 144 22.43 -15.48 -7.00
C THR A 144 23.60 -14.52 -6.84
N ARG A 145 23.39 -13.38 -6.17
CA ARG A 145 24.37 -12.30 -6.05
C ARG A 145 24.74 -11.94 -4.61
N LEU A 146 24.02 -12.46 -3.62
CA LEU A 146 24.33 -12.26 -2.19
C LEU A 146 25.59 -13.03 -1.74
N TRP A 147 25.98 -14.09 -2.45
CA TRP A 147 27.04 -15.01 -2.07
C TRP A 147 28.35 -14.86 -2.85
N THR A 148 28.62 -13.67 -3.41
CA THR A 148 29.82 -13.43 -4.25
C THR A 148 31.17 -13.66 -3.56
N HIS A 149 31.21 -13.61 -2.23
CA HIS A 149 32.41 -13.95 -1.48
C HIS A 149 32.74 -15.46 -1.55
N LEU A 150 31.73 -16.33 -1.73
CA LEU A 150 31.91 -17.77 -1.89
C LEU A 150 32.22 -18.18 -3.34
N GLU A 151 31.81 -17.39 -4.34
CA GLU A 151 32.16 -17.61 -5.76
C GLU A 151 33.65 -17.48 -6.01
N ARG A 152 34.40 -16.72 -5.19
CA ARG A 152 35.85 -16.57 -5.30
C ARG A 152 36.66 -17.77 -4.80
N GLN A 153 36.03 -18.72 -4.09
CA GLN A 153 36.66 -20.00 -3.75
C GLN A 153 36.56 -20.94 -4.96
N LYS A 154 37.52 -20.79 -5.89
CA LYS A 154 37.59 -21.62 -7.10
C LYS A 154 37.74 -23.10 -6.71
N GLY A 155 36.81 -23.93 -7.14
CA GLY A 155 37.06 -25.35 -7.37
C GLY A 155 38.08 -25.53 -8.50
N GLY A 156 38.72 -26.67 -8.56
CA GLY A 156 39.66 -27.01 -9.64
C GLY A 156 39.00 -26.94 -11.03
N ILE A 157 39.81 -26.96 -12.10
CA ILE A 157 39.35 -26.88 -13.50
C ILE A 157 38.23 -27.93 -13.74
N GLY A 158 37.01 -27.47 -14.07
CA GLY A 158 35.85 -28.32 -14.32
C GLY A 158 35.03 -28.73 -13.11
N MET A 159 35.38 -28.33 -11.90
CA MET A 159 34.56 -28.55 -10.69
C MET A 159 33.79 -27.29 -10.30
N ARG A 160 32.49 -27.43 -10.00
CA ARG A 160 31.71 -26.37 -9.38
C ARG A 160 32.27 -26.06 -8.00
N GLY A 161 32.51 -24.78 -7.69
CA GLY A 161 32.95 -24.35 -6.37
C GLY A 161 31.88 -24.59 -5.29
N PRO A 162 32.27 -24.71 -4.00
CA PRO A 162 31.32 -24.96 -2.90
C PRO A 162 30.22 -23.86 -2.82
N GLY A 163 30.52 -22.63 -3.24
CA GLY A 163 29.54 -21.53 -3.31
C GLY A 163 28.45 -21.74 -4.37
N GLU A 164 28.78 -22.25 -5.56
CA GLU A 164 27.80 -22.54 -6.61
C GLU A 164 26.80 -23.62 -6.19
N SER A 165 27.29 -24.70 -5.53
CA SER A 165 26.41 -25.77 -5.05
C SER A 165 25.48 -25.31 -3.93
N GLN A 166 25.92 -24.37 -3.10
CA GLN A 166 25.12 -23.80 -2.01
C GLN A 166 24.05 -22.86 -2.55
N ILE A 167 24.39 -22.00 -3.49
CA ILE A 167 23.42 -21.11 -4.19
C ILE A 167 22.33 -21.94 -4.90
N GLU A 168 22.71 -22.99 -5.62
CA GLU A 168 21.74 -23.90 -6.26
C GLU A 168 20.83 -24.57 -5.21
N THR A 169 21.39 -24.98 -4.08
CA THR A 169 20.63 -25.61 -2.99
C THR A 169 19.63 -24.62 -2.39
N ASP A 170 20.08 -23.41 -2.05
CA ASP A 170 19.23 -22.35 -1.48
C ASP A 170 18.13 -21.95 -2.47
N ARG A 171 18.48 -21.79 -3.74
CA ARG A 171 17.50 -21.52 -4.81
C ARG A 171 16.44 -22.61 -4.89
N ARG A 172 16.85 -23.87 -4.84
CA ARG A 172 15.93 -25.02 -4.87
C ARG A 172 15.02 -25.06 -3.66
N LEU A 173 15.55 -24.77 -2.47
CA LEU A 173 14.76 -24.68 -1.23
C LEU A 173 13.71 -23.58 -1.32
N ILE A 174 14.08 -22.40 -1.83
CA ILE A 174 13.13 -21.30 -2.01
C ILE A 174 12.07 -21.62 -3.07
N LEU A 175 12.44 -22.21 -4.20
CA LEU A 175 11.48 -22.62 -5.23
C LEU A 175 10.50 -23.66 -4.68
N ASN A 176 10.97 -24.65 -3.91
CA ASN A 176 10.11 -25.63 -3.25
C ASN A 176 9.16 -24.95 -2.24
N LYS A 177 9.66 -23.98 -1.47
CA LYS A 177 8.84 -23.22 -0.52
C LYS A 177 7.78 -22.37 -1.23
N ILE A 178 8.14 -21.71 -2.34
CA ILE A 178 7.20 -20.98 -3.20
C ILE A 178 6.09 -21.91 -3.71
N SER A 179 6.44 -23.10 -4.20
CA SER A 179 5.44 -24.10 -4.65
C SER A 179 4.50 -24.51 -3.54
N LEU A 180 5.05 -24.83 -2.37
CA LEU A 180 4.27 -25.23 -1.18
C LEU A 180 3.30 -24.12 -0.75
N LEU A 181 3.77 -22.87 -0.72
CA LEU A 181 2.93 -21.72 -0.35
C LEU A 181 1.82 -21.47 -1.38
N LYS A 182 2.11 -21.61 -2.68
CA LYS A 182 1.09 -21.52 -3.73
C LYS A 182 0.01 -22.59 -3.58
N ASP A 183 0.37 -23.81 -3.27
CA ASP A 183 -0.60 -24.89 -3.08
C ASP A 183 -1.42 -24.71 -1.80
N ARG A 184 -0.78 -24.21 -0.73
CA ARG A 184 -1.48 -23.82 0.51
C ARG A 184 -2.50 -22.72 0.27
N LEU A 185 -2.12 -21.67 -0.46
CA LEU A 185 -3.03 -20.56 -0.80
C LEU A 185 -4.21 -21.04 -1.65
N LYS A 186 -3.99 -21.89 -2.66
CA LYS A 186 -5.08 -22.50 -3.44
C LYS A 186 -6.06 -23.29 -2.56
N SER A 187 -5.56 -23.99 -1.53
CA SER A 187 -6.41 -24.72 -0.59
C SER A 187 -7.26 -23.78 0.25
N ILE A 188 -6.65 -22.69 0.76
CA ILE A 188 -7.36 -21.64 1.51
C ILE A 188 -8.42 -20.96 0.65
N ASP A 189 -8.10 -20.63 -0.60
CA ASP A 189 -9.04 -19.98 -1.54
C ASP A 189 -10.26 -20.86 -1.80
N ARG A 190 -10.10 -22.18 -1.98
CA ARG A 190 -11.23 -23.14 -2.12
C ARG A 190 -12.12 -23.17 -0.88
N GLN A 191 -11.51 -23.15 0.32
CA GLN A 191 -12.27 -23.10 1.57
C GLN A 191 -13.05 -21.79 1.70
N ASN A 192 -12.40 -20.68 1.39
CA ASN A 192 -13.03 -19.35 1.41
C ASN A 192 -14.17 -19.26 0.40
N GLU A 193 -13.99 -19.79 -0.82
CA GLU A 193 -15.06 -19.84 -1.84
C GLU A 193 -16.30 -20.58 -1.34
N THR A 194 -16.10 -21.71 -0.65
CA THR A 194 -17.20 -22.47 -0.06
C THR A 194 -17.92 -21.68 1.04
N GLN A 195 -17.19 -20.98 1.89
CA GLN A 195 -17.78 -20.11 2.93
C GLN A 195 -18.47 -18.90 2.32
N ARG A 196 -17.95 -18.35 1.21
CA ARG A 196 -18.52 -17.20 0.50
C ARG A 196 -19.84 -17.53 -0.19
N LYS A 197 -20.02 -18.77 -0.69
CA LYS A 197 -21.30 -19.21 -1.29
C LYS A 197 -22.50 -18.98 -0.36
N ASN A 198 -22.30 -19.14 0.93
CA ASN A 198 -23.36 -18.88 1.93
C ASN A 198 -23.64 -17.38 2.17
N ARG A 199 -22.75 -16.49 1.72
CA ARG A 199 -22.88 -15.01 1.86
C ARG A 199 -23.55 -14.34 0.66
N HIS A 200 -23.83 -15.07 -0.41
CA HIS A 200 -24.44 -14.51 -1.65
C HIS A 200 -25.83 -13.90 -1.47
N GLN A 201 -26.47 -14.12 -0.33
CA GLN A 201 -27.82 -13.60 -0.05
C GLN A 201 -27.84 -12.11 0.35
N MET A 202 -26.70 -11.48 0.64
CA MET A 202 -26.64 -10.07 1.03
C MET A 202 -25.85 -9.25 0.00
N VAL A 203 -26.25 -7.99 -0.15
CA VAL A 203 -25.50 -7.02 -0.96
C VAL A 203 -24.12 -6.81 -0.32
N ARG A 204 -23.09 -6.74 -1.15
CA ARG A 204 -21.70 -6.56 -0.71
C ARG A 204 -21.20 -5.19 -1.10
N VAL A 205 -20.70 -4.46 -0.12
CA VAL A 205 -20.11 -3.13 -0.27
C VAL A 205 -18.65 -3.20 0.16
N ALA A 206 -17.73 -2.79 -0.69
CA ALA A 206 -16.31 -2.75 -0.35
C ALA A 206 -15.79 -1.31 -0.28
N LEU A 207 -15.09 -0.98 0.81
CA LEU A 207 -14.36 0.27 0.96
C LEU A 207 -13.04 0.16 0.20
N VAL A 208 -12.83 1.02 -0.78
CA VAL A 208 -11.58 1.10 -1.54
C VAL A 208 -11.03 2.53 -1.47
N GLY A 209 -9.75 2.69 -1.71
CA GLY A 209 -9.11 4.01 -1.67
C GLY A 209 -7.66 3.93 -1.24
N TYR A 210 -6.96 5.04 -1.34
CA TYR A 210 -5.56 5.14 -0.99
C TYR A 210 -5.30 4.80 0.49
N THR A 211 -4.05 4.60 0.88
CA THR A 211 -3.69 4.40 2.29
C THR A 211 -4.03 5.64 3.10
N ASN A 212 -4.41 5.45 4.36
CA ASN A 212 -4.68 6.54 5.33
C ASN A 212 -5.80 7.54 4.96
N VAL A 213 -6.67 7.24 3.99
CA VAL A 213 -7.82 8.12 3.65
C VAL A 213 -9.00 8.00 4.62
N GLY A 214 -8.95 7.08 5.60
CA GLY A 214 -9.96 6.91 6.63
C GLY A 214 -10.97 5.77 6.38
N LYS A 215 -10.64 4.74 5.55
CA LYS A 215 -11.50 3.57 5.28
C LYS A 215 -11.93 2.86 6.57
N SER A 216 -10.97 2.49 7.42
CA SER A 216 -11.25 1.78 8.68
C SER A 216 -12.04 2.65 9.67
N THR A 217 -11.85 3.97 9.66
CA THR A 217 -12.65 4.90 10.45
C THR A 217 -14.12 4.89 9.99
N ILE A 218 -14.35 4.92 8.69
CA ILE A 218 -15.68 4.81 8.09
C ILE A 218 -16.32 3.45 8.41
N MET A 219 -15.54 2.36 8.30
CA MET A 219 -15.98 1.02 8.67
C MET A 219 -16.49 0.97 10.11
N ASN A 220 -15.71 1.50 11.06
CA ASN A 220 -16.07 1.53 12.48
C ASN A 220 -17.33 2.35 12.73
N MET A 221 -17.43 3.50 12.08
CA MET A 221 -18.58 4.40 12.22
C MET A 221 -19.88 3.76 11.70
N LEU A 222 -19.84 3.04 10.57
CA LEU A 222 -21.03 2.39 10.00
C LEU A 222 -21.41 1.11 10.75
N SER A 223 -20.42 0.33 11.21
CA SER A 223 -20.65 -0.96 11.87
C SER A 223 -20.94 -0.87 13.38
N LYS A 224 -20.93 0.34 13.97
CA LYS A 224 -21.09 0.58 15.42
C LYS A 224 -20.16 -0.27 16.29
N SER A 225 -18.98 -0.58 15.81
CA SER A 225 -18.01 -1.41 16.51
C SER A 225 -16.66 -0.70 16.57
N GLU A 226 -15.96 -0.86 17.68
CA GLU A 226 -14.63 -0.31 17.85
C GLU A 226 -13.60 -1.26 17.26
N VAL A 227 -13.06 -0.92 16.08
CA VAL A 227 -11.81 -1.48 15.55
C VAL A 227 -10.76 -0.42 15.65
N PHE A 228 -9.60 -0.81 16.08
CA PHE A 228 -8.44 0.06 16.22
C PHE A 228 -8.09 0.68 14.84
N ALA A 229 -8.37 1.95 14.67
CA ALA A 229 -7.94 2.73 13.51
C ALA A 229 -6.66 3.48 13.89
N GLU A 230 -5.52 3.00 13.41
CA GLU A 230 -4.24 3.68 13.61
C GLU A 230 -4.00 4.68 12.47
N ASN A 231 -3.38 5.81 12.77
CA ASN A 231 -2.86 6.73 11.76
C ASN A 231 -1.50 6.20 11.25
N LYS A 232 -1.54 5.06 10.56
CA LYS A 232 -0.37 4.40 9.96
C LYS A 232 -0.75 3.84 8.61
N LEU A 233 0.21 3.79 7.69
CA LEU A 233 0.00 3.15 6.39
C LEU A 233 -0.27 1.65 6.59
N PHE A 234 -1.16 1.09 5.77
CA PHE A 234 -1.54 -0.32 5.83
C PHE A 234 -2.01 -0.79 7.22
N ALA A 235 -2.78 0.06 7.92
CA ALA A 235 -3.39 -0.32 9.20
C ALA A 235 -4.25 -1.58 9.07
N THR A 236 -4.91 -1.75 7.93
CA THR A 236 -5.69 -2.94 7.57
C THR A 236 -4.96 -3.70 6.46
N LEU A 237 -4.44 -4.89 6.76
CA LEU A 237 -3.87 -5.83 5.78
C LEU A 237 -4.83 -7.00 5.54
N ASP A 238 -5.45 -7.50 6.59
CA ASP A 238 -6.45 -8.57 6.53
C ASP A 238 -7.83 -7.95 6.28
N THR A 239 -8.51 -8.37 5.22
CA THR A 239 -9.85 -7.88 4.92
C THR A 239 -10.82 -8.21 6.05
N THR A 240 -11.46 -7.20 6.58
CA THR A 240 -12.49 -7.35 7.61
C THR A 240 -13.87 -7.19 6.97
N VAL A 241 -14.70 -8.22 7.08
CA VAL A 241 -16.08 -8.19 6.57
C VAL A 241 -17.05 -8.12 7.76
N ARG A 242 -17.99 -7.18 7.71
CA ARG A 242 -18.99 -6.98 8.76
C ARG A 242 -20.40 -6.86 8.18
N LYS A 243 -21.35 -7.44 8.89
CA LYS A 243 -22.75 -7.20 8.63
C LYS A 243 -23.14 -5.84 9.20
N VAL A 244 -23.62 -4.95 8.32
CA VAL A 244 -24.15 -3.64 8.67
C VAL A 244 -25.65 -3.63 8.35
N VAL A 245 -26.44 -2.99 9.20
CA VAL A 245 -27.87 -2.79 8.96
C VAL A 245 -28.12 -1.30 9.02
N ILE A 246 -28.61 -0.74 7.93
CA ILE A 246 -29.08 0.64 7.87
C ILE A 246 -30.59 0.56 7.65
N GLU A 247 -31.36 1.18 8.56
CA GLU A 247 -32.80 1.00 8.66
C GLU A 247 -33.17 -0.49 8.71
N ASN A 248 -33.76 -1.04 7.66
CA ASN A 248 -34.19 -2.44 7.56
C ASN A 248 -33.42 -3.27 6.50
N VAL A 249 -32.38 -2.70 5.88
CA VAL A 249 -31.60 -3.41 4.83
C VAL A 249 -30.25 -3.87 5.38
N PRO A 250 -30.05 -5.20 5.51
CA PRO A 250 -28.75 -5.74 5.85
C PRO A 250 -27.85 -5.87 4.62
N PHE A 251 -26.57 -5.52 4.78
CA PHE A 251 -25.54 -5.73 3.78
C PHE A 251 -24.19 -6.08 4.42
N LEU A 252 -23.27 -6.58 3.63
CA LEU A 252 -21.91 -6.84 4.05
C LEU A 252 -21.01 -5.68 3.66
N LEU A 253 -20.29 -5.13 4.62
CA LEU A 253 -19.31 -4.07 4.41
C LEU A 253 -17.91 -4.65 4.63
N SER A 254 -17.05 -4.50 3.65
CA SER A 254 -15.66 -4.99 3.67
C SER A 254 -14.70 -3.82 3.72
N ASP A 255 -13.78 -3.80 4.69
CA ASP A 255 -12.60 -2.93 4.69
C ASP A 255 -11.45 -3.64 3.99
N THR A 256 -10.80 -2.95 3.06
CA THR A 256 -9.75 -3.53 2.22
C THR A 256 -8.40 -2.87 2.45
N VAL A 257 -7.35 -3.52 1.99
CA VAL A 257 -5.99 -2.95 2.00
C VAL A 257 -5.99 -1.62 1.25
N GLY A 258 -5.36 -0.61 1.83
CA GLY A 258 -5.19 0.68 1.15
C GLY A 258 -4.25 0.57 -0.04
N PHE A 259 -4.61 1.20 -1.15
CA PHE A 259 -3.74 1.32 -2.30
C PHE A 259 -2.64 2.35 -2.04
N ILE A 260 -1.52 2.19 -2.71
CA ILE A 260 -0.37 3.09 -2.64
C ILE A 260 0.30 3.16 -4.01
N ARG A 261 0.97 4.24 -4.29
CA ARG A 261 1.76 4.42 -5.51
C ARG A 261 2.87 3.36 -5.62
N LYS A 262 3.15 2.89 -6.82
CA LYS A 262 4.17 1.88 -7.11
C LYS A 262 4.00 0.60 -6.26
N LEU A 263 2.72 0.16 -6.05
CA LEU A 263 2.48 -1.12 -5.37
C LEU A 263 3.13 -2.25 -6.16
N PRO A 264 3.98 -3.09 -5.55
CA PRO A 264 4.66 -4.17 -6.25
C PRO A 264 3.66 -5.13 -6.90
N HIS A 265 3.79 -5.42 -8.21
CA HIS A 265 2.92 -6.38 -8.91
C HIS A 265 2.89 -7.76 -8.25
N GLN A 266 4.01 -8.20 -7.67
CA GLN A 266 4.09 -9.44 -6.90
C GLN A 266 3.15 -9.43 -5.69
N LEU A 267 2.99 -8.25 -5.04
CA LEU A 267 2.02 -8.10 -3.96
C LEU A 267 0.59 -8.10 -4.47
N VAL A 268 0.29 -7.43 -5.57
CA VAL A 268 -1.05 -7.45 -6.19
C VAL A 268 -1.46 -8.88 -6.50
N GLU A 269 -0.56 -9.69 -7.07
CA GLU A 269 -0.82 -11.12 -7.32
C GLU A 269 -1.00 -11.94 -6.03
N CYS A 270 -0.17 -11.69 -5.02
CA CYS A 270 -0.26 -12.40 -3.74
C CYS A 270 -1.53 -12.02 -2.97
N PHE A 271 -1.95 -10.75 -3.03
CA PHE A 271 -3.17 -10.26 -2.38
C PHE A 271 -4.43 -10.41 -3.23
N LYS A 272 -4.35 -11.11 -4.37
CA LYS A 272 -5.50 -11.32 -5.26
C LYS A 272 -6.72 -11.84 -4.51
N SER A 273 -6.53 -12.71 -3.53
CA SER A 273 -7.63 -13.24 -2.71
C SER A 273 -8.20 -12.27 -1.67
N THR A 274 -7.41 -11.32 -1.16
CA THR A 274 -7.90 -10.20 -0.32
C THR A 274 -8.60 -9.15 -1.19
N LEU A 275 -8.12 -8.95 -2.41
CA LEU A 275 -8.76 -8.11 -3.41
C LEU A 275 -9.98 -8.78 -4.06
N ASP A 276 -10.18 -10.09 -3.86
CA ASP A 276 -11.40 -10.78 -4.31
C ASP A 276 -12.67 -10.21 -3.65
N GLU A 277 -12.59 -9.70 -2.41
CA GLU A 277 -13.72 -8.99 -1.80
C GLU A 277 -14.11 -7.72 -2.58
N VAL A 278 -13.13 -7.04 -3.20
CA VAL A 278 -13.39 -5.90 -4.10
C VAL A 278 -14.01 -6.37 -5.42
N ARG A 279 -13.48 -7.46 -5.99
CA ARG A 279 -13.99 -8.05 -7.24
C ARG A 279 -15.39 -8.60 -7.10
N GLU A 280 -15.72 -9.15 -5.95
CA GLU A 280 -17.03 -9.73 -5.65
C GLU A 280 -18.03 -8.71 -5.09
N ALA A 281 -17.59 -7.50 -4.77
CA ALA A 281 -18.48 -6.44 -4.30
C ALA A 281 -19.49 -6.04 -5.38
N ASP A 282 -20.69 -5.71 -4.95
CA ASP A 282 -21.76 -5.16 -5.79
C ASP A 282 -21.58 -3.64 -5.94
N ILE A 283 -21.12 -2.99 -4.88
CA ILE A 283 -20.87 -1.55 -4.81
C ILE A 283 -19.49 -1.30 -4.23
N LEU A 284 -18.73 -0.40 -4.84
CA LEU A 284 -17.48 0.12 -4.32
C LEU A 284 -17.71 1.49 -3.70
N VAL A 285 -17.23 1.69 -2.49
CA VAL A 285 -17.17 3.00 -1.84
C VAL A 285 -15.75 3.48 -1.92
N HIS A 286 -15.47 4.36 -2.89
CA HIS A 286 -14.14 4.94 -3.09
C HIS A 286 -13.95 6.11 -2.15
N VAL A 287 -13.13 5.91 -1.12
CA VAL A 287 -12.80 6.92 -0.11
C VAL A 287 -11.58 7.70 -0.56
N VAL A 288 -11.70 9.01 -0.61
CA VAL A 288 -10.67 9.96 -1.04
C VAL A 288 -10.39 10.95 0.08
N ASP A 289 -9.13 11.25 0.34
CA ASP A 289 -8.71 12.31 1.26
C ASP A 289 -8.63 13.63 0.52
N ILE A 290 -9.67 14.48 0.62
CA ILE A 290 -9.72 15.77 -0.09
C ILE A 290 -8.74 16.80 0.49
N SER A 291 -8.21 16.57 1.68
CA SER A 291 -7.22 17.46 2.30
C SER A 291 -5.81 17.29 1.72
N HIS A 292 -5.59 16.22 0.95
CA HIS A 292 -4.30 15.95 0.31
C HIS A 292 -4.18 16.74 -1.00
N PRO A 293 -3.11 17.48 -1.26
CA PRO A 293 -2.97 18.30 -2.46
C PRO A 293 -3.09 17.49 -3.76
N ASN A 294 -2.51 16.29 -3.80
CA ASN A 294 -2.55 15.39 -4.97
C ASN A 294 -3.61 14.28 -4.84
N PHE A 295 -4.80 14.59 -4.31
CA PHE A 295 -5.87 13.61 -4.20
C PHE A 295 -6.34 13.09 -5.58
N GLU A 296 -6.22 13.86 -6.66
CA GLU A 296 -6.56 13.43 -8.03
C GLU A 296 -5.62 12.32 -8.52
N ASP A 297 -4.30 12.43 -8.27
CA ASP A 297 -3.33 11.39 -8.59
C ASP A 297 -3.59 10.10 -7.76
N GLN A 298 -4.02 10.26 -6.50
CA GLN A 298 -4.45 9.13 -5.68
C GLN A 298 -5.69 8.44 -6.25
N ILE A 299 -6.68 9.21 -6.73
CA ILE A 299 -7.86 8.67 -7.43
C ILE A 299 -7.43 7.88 -8.66
N HIS A 300 -6.53 8.44 -9.48
CA HIS A 300 -6.03 7.76 -10.67
C HIS A 300 -5.32 6.44 -10.33
N THR A 301 -4.44 6.45 -9.33
CA THR A 301 -3.74 5.25 -8.85
C THR A 301 -4.71 4.15 -8.40
N VAL A 302 -5.78 4.52 -7.70
CA VAL A 302 -6.83 3.59 -7.28
C VAL A 302 -7.58 3.02 -8.48
N GLN A 303 -7.95 3.86 -9.45
CA GLN A 303 -8.66 3.45 -10.67
C GLN A 303 -7.82 2.49 -11.51
N GLU A 304 -6.52 2.75 -11.69
CA GLU A 304 -5.62 1.84 -12.39
C GLU A 304 -5.53 0.48 -11.68
N THR A 305 -5.39 0.48 -10.38
CA THR A 305 -5.36 -0.77 -9.61
C THR A 305 -6.70 -1.53 -9.71
N LEU A 306 -7.84 -0.82 -9.66
CA LEU A 306 -9.18 -1.44 -9.87
C LEU A 306 -9.30 -2.05 -11.27
N LYS A 307 -8.71 -1.42 -12.29
CA LYS A 307 -8.65 -1.96 -13.65
C LYS A 307 -7.79 -3.23 -13.71
N GLU A 308 -6.61 -3.24 -13.09
CA GLU A 308 -5.72 -4.41 -13.04
C GLU A 308 -6.39 -5.62 -12.38
N ILE A 309 -7.17 -5.41 -11.33
CA ILE A 309 -7.90 -6.49 -10.65
C ILE A 309 -9.23 -6.85 -11.30
N GLY A 310 -9.65 -6.16 -12.39
CA GLY A 310 -10.89 -6.40 -13.11
C GLY A 310 -12.15 -5.98 -12.35
N ALA A 311 -12.08 -4.87 -11.61
CA ALA A 311 -13.20 -4.31 -10.83
C ALA A 311 -13.62 -2.91 -11.30
N ILE A 312 -13.17 -2.46 -12.48
CA ILE A 312 -13.44 -1.10 -12.98
C ILE A 312 -14.93 -0.86 -13.34
N ASP A 313 -15.64 -1.91 -13.75
CA ASP A 313 -17.05 -1.82 -14.20
C ASP A 313 -18.06 -1.86 -13.05
N LYS A 314 -17.57 -1.83 -11.81
CA LYS A 314 -18.45 -1.84 -10.63
C LYS A 314 -19.10 -0.47 -10.40
N LYS A 315 -20.27 -0.48 -9.76
CA LYS A 315 -20.91 0.74 -9.28
C LYS A 315 -20.05 1.38 -8.21
N VAL A 316 -19.67 2.64 -8.39
CA VAL A 316 -18.78 3.37 -7.47
C VAL A 316 -19.54 4.53 -6.82
N ILE A 317 -19.43 4.65 -5.50
CA ILE A 317 -19.80 5.83 -4.72
C ILE A 317 -18.52 6.52 -4.29
N THR A 318 -18.30 7.77 -4.68
CA THR A 318 -17.11 8.52 -4.27
C THR A 318 -17.36 9.26 -2.97
N VAL A 319 -16.52 9.04 -1.96
CA VAL A 319 -16.61 9.67 -0.64
C VAL A 319 -15.38 10.51 -0.40
N PHE A 320 -15.53 11.81 -0.51
CA PHE A 320 -14.49 12.78 -0.15
C PHE A 320 -14.49 12.99 1.36
N ASN A 321 -13.51 12.40 2.02
CA ASN A 321 -13.34 12.45 3.46
C ASN A 321 -12.34 13.53 3.88
N LYS A 322 -12.30 13.84 5.17
CA LYS A 322 -11.44 14.85 5.81
C LYS A 322 -11.71 16.29 5.36
N ILE A 323 -12.98 16.62 5.08
CA ILE A 323 -13.37 18.00 4.74
C ILE A 323 -13.02 19.01 5.83
N ASP A 324 -12.89 18.57 7.08
CA ASP A 324 -12.47 19.36 8.22
C ASP A 324 -11.00 19.82 8.15
N ALA A 325 -10.18 19.13 7.36
CA ALA A 325 -8.78 19.45 7.13
C ALA A 325 -8.53 20.06 5.74
N PHE A 326 -9.57 20.19 4.90
CA PHE A 326 -9.47 20.80 3.58
C PHE A 326 -9.05 22.27 3.68
N LYS A 327 -7.99 22.63 2.97
CA LYS A 327 -7.51 24.00 2.83
C LYS A 327 -7.68 24.42 1.38
N PRO A 328 -8.41 25.51 1.08
CA PRO A 328 -8.47 26.05 -0.27
C PRO A 328 -7.06 26.38 -0.76
N GLU A 329 -6.66 25.87 -1.90
CA GLU A 329 -5.40 26.28 -2.52
C GLU A 329 -5.54 27.71 -3.05
N LEU A 330 -4.69 28.59 -2.57
CA LEU A 330 -4.47 29.88 -3.18
C LEU A 330 -3.58 29.65 -4.40
N HIS A 331 -4.18 29.54 -5.59
CA HIS A 331 -3.40 29.64 -6.82
C HIS A 331 -2.59 30.94 -6.80
N SER A 332 -1.33 30.83 -7.21
CA SER A 332 -0.28 31.85 -7.20
C SER A 332 -0.79 33.28 -7.46
N ILE A 333 -0.17 34.19 -6.76
CA ILE A 333 -0.45 35.64 -6.62
C ILE A 333 -0.67 36.42 -7.95
N GLU A 334 -0.48 35.81 -9.12
CA GLU A 334 -0.58 36.44 -10.44
C GLU A 334 -1.94 36.31 -11.14
N GLU A 335 -2.82 35.41 -10.72
CA GLU A 335 -4.20 35.33 -11.23
C GLU A 335 -5.17 35.69 -10.10
N GLN A 336 -5.98 36.73 -10.33
CA GLN A 336 -7.08 37.18 -9.46
C GLN A 336 -8.23 36.13 -9.37
N ALA A 337 -7.89 34.86 -9.25
CA ALA A 337 -8.83 33.78 -9.07
C ALA A 337 -9.18 33.66 -7.59
N GLU A 338 -10.46 33.71 -7.27
CA GLU A 338 -10.95 33.43 -5.92
C GLU A 338 -10.55 31.98 -5.54
N PRO A 339 -10.17 31.73 -4.28
CA PRO A 339 -9.80 30.38 -3.83
C PRO A 339 -10.97 29.44 -4.06
N ILE A 340 -10.71 28.29 -4.70
CA ILE A 340 -11.74 27.27 -4.96
C ILE A 340 -12.31 26.83 -3.62
N THR A 341 -13.56 27.12 -3.39
CA THR A 341 -14.26 26.71 -2.17
C THR A 341 -14.67 25.24 -2.27
N LEU A 342 -14.94 24.62 -1.12
CA LEU A 342 -15.49 23.26 -1.07
C LEU A 342 -16.81 23.14 -1.87
N HIS A 343 -17.57 24.24 -1.98
CA HIS A 343 -18.83 24.30 -2.75
C HIS A 343 -18.55 24.25 -4.25
N ASP A 344 -17.62 25.05 -4.74
CA ASP A 344 -17.23 25.08 -6.16
C ASP A 344 -16.69 23.75 -6.60
N PHE A 345 -15.91 23.10 -5.72
CA PHE A 345 -15.38 21.76 -5.97
C PHE A 345 -16.49 20.72 -6.05
N LYS A 346 -17.50 20.77 -5.15
CA LYS A 346 -18.67 19.90 -5.20
C LYS A 346 -19.41 20.04 -6.53
N ASP A 347 -19.67 21.26 -6.95
CA ASP A 347 -20.43 21.54 -8.17
C ASP A 347 -19.66 21.09 -9.41
N SER A 348 -18.36 21.34 -9.47
CA SER A 348 -17.51 20.94 -10.60
C SER A 348 -17.34 19.42 -10.69
N TRP A 349 -17.20 18.72 -9.57
CA TRP A 349 -17.04 17.26 -9.57
C TRP A 349 -18.36 16.55 -9.91
N MET A 350 -19.48 17.00 -9.34
CA MET A 350 -20.79 16.46 -9.66
C MET A 350 -21.18 16.67 -11.13
N ALA A 351 -20.73 17.75 -11.73
CA ALA A 351 -20.94 18.02 -13.15
C ALA A 351 -20.07 17.15 -14.07
N LYS A 352 -18.86 16.78 -13.64
CA LYS A 352 -17.92 15.98 -14.44
C LYS A 352 -18.18 14.47 -14.40
N ASN A 353 -18.63 13.95 -13.26
CA ASN A 353 -18.79 12.53 -13.04
C ASN A 353 -20.24 12.18 -12.72
N ASN A 354 -20.89 11.36 -13.57
CA ASN A 354 -22.22 10.81 -13.33
C ASN A 354 -22.31 9.83 -12.13
N SER A 355 -21.27 9.72 -11.30
CA SER A 355 -21.23 8.84 -10.13
C SER A 355 -21.66 9.59 -8.88
N PRO A 356 -22.44 8.97 -7.99
CA PRO A 356 -22.83 9.60 -6.74
C PRO A 356 -21.59 9.95 -5.91
N ALA A 357 -21.50 11.20 -5.46
CA ALA A 357 -20.41 11.70 -4.65
C ALA A 357 -20.94 12.37 -3.39
N ILE A 358 -20.19 12.22 -2.28
CA ILE A 358 -20.51 12.85 -1.01
C ILE A 358 -19.24 13.32 -0.29
N PHE A 359 -19.37 14.40 0.47
CA PHE A 359 -18.31 15.06 1.20
C PHE A 359 -18.56 14.94 2.70
N ILE A 360 -17.64 14.31 3.42
CA ILE A 360 -17.80 13.99 4.84
C ILE A 360 -16.55 14.32 5.65
N SER A 361 -16.73 14.46 6.96
CA SER A 361 -15.66 14.25 7.93
C SER A 361 -16.01 13.07 8.83
N ALA A 362 -15.31 11.95 8.64
CA ALA A 362 -15.50 10.78 9.48
C ALA A 362 -15.10 11.03 10.94
N THR A 363 -14.09 11.87 11.17
CA THR A 363 -13.59 12.22 12.50
C THR A 363 -14.54 13.18 13.23
N LYS A 364 -15.00 14.23 12.55
CA LYS A 364 -15.94 15.23 13.12
C LYS A 364 -17.40 14.80 13.01
N LYS A 365 -17.66 13.67 12.35
CA LYS A 365 -19.02 13.15 12.09
C LYS A 365 -19.90 14.12 11.29
N GLU A 366 -19.31 14.87 10.35
CA GLU A 366 -20.04 15.77 9.46
C GLU A 366 -20.59 15.02 8.26
N ASN A 367 -21.83 15.31 7.86
CA ASN A 367 -22.58 14.73 6.73
C ASN A 367 -22.76 13.20 6.78
N ILE A 368 -22.65 12.58 7.96
CA ILE A 368 -22.70 11.13 8.11
C ILE A 368 -24.11 10.58 7.84
N ASP A 369 -25.15 11.28 8.24
CA ASP A 369 -26.54 10.85 8.00
C ASP A 369 -26.87 10.86 6.50
N ALA A 370 -26.40 11.88 5.78
CA ALA A 370 -26.53 11.94 4.32
C ALA A 370 -25.75 10.79 3.65
N PHE A 371 -24.57 10.46 4.15
CA PHE A 371 -23.77 9.33 3.67
C PHE A 371 -24.49 7.98 3.92
N ARG A 372 -25.07 7.79 5.10
CA ARG A 372 -25.85 6.59 5.42
C ARG A 372 -27.07 6.46 4.51
N ALA A 373 -27.78 7.57 4.26
CA ALA A 373 -28.93 7.59 3.35
C ALA A 373 -28.52 7.25 1.90
N LEU A 374 -27.37 7.76 1.45
CA LEU A 374 -26.83 7.45 0.12
C LEU A 374 -26.52 5.95 -0.01
N ILE A 375 -25.75 5.36 0.95
CA ILE A 375 -25.46 3.92 0.95
C ILE A 375 -26.76 3.11 0.98
N TYR A 376 -27.72 3.49 1.84
CA TYR A 376 -28.99 2.79 1.95
C TYR A 376 -29.71 2.74 0.61
N ASN A 377 -29.85 3.89 -0.08
CA ASN A 377 -30.54 3.96 -1.36
C ASN A 377 -29.86 3.07 -2.42
N GLU A 378 -28.54 3.12 -2.50
CA GLU A 378 -27.77 2.34 -3.47
C GLU A 378 -27.81 0.83 -3.18
N VAL A 379 -27.73 0.44 -1.91
CA VAL A 379 -27.86 -0.96 -1.48
C VAL A 379 -29.28 -1.47 -1.71
N LYS A 380 -30.30 -0.64 -1.44
CA LYS A 380 -31.71 -0.97 -1.67
C LYS A 380 -31.99 -1.24 -3.14
N VAL A 381 -31.47 -0.43 -4.06
CA VAL A 381 -31.59 -0.66 -5.51
C VAL A 381 -31.05 -2.03 -5.87
N VAL A 382 -29.81 -2.35 -5.50
CA VAL A 382 -29.19 -3.65 -5.81
C VAL A 382 -29.94 -4.81 -5.13
N HIS A 383 -30.43 -4.60 -3.91
CA HIS A 383 -31.20 -5.62 -3.19
C HIS A 383 -32.53 -5.90 -3.89
N THR A 384 -33.28 -4.87 -4.29
CA THR A 384 -34.56 -5.00 -4.98
C THR A 384 -34.40 -5.65 -6.35
N ASP A 385 -33.36 -5.32 -7.10
CA ASP A 385 -33.06 -5.95 -8.39
C ASP A 385 -32.77 -7.44 -8.24
N ARG A 386 -32.07 -7.83 -7.15
CA ARG A 386 -31.72 -9.23 -6.86
C ARG A 386 -32.88 -10.04 -6.28
N TYR A 387 -33.72 -9.39 -5.47
CA TYR A 387 -34.83 -10.00 -4.74
C TYR A 387 -36.15 -9.22 -4.94
N PRO A 388 -36.73 -9.24 -6.13
CA PRO A 388 -37.94 -8.43 -6.46
C PRO A 388 -39.17 -8.77 -5.64
N TYR A 389 -39.19 -9.93 -4.98
CA TYR A 389 -40.29 -10.39 -4.13
C TYR A 389 -40.02 -10.27 -2.63
N ASP A 390 -38.84 -9.82 -2.25
CA ASP A 390 -38.50 -9.59 -0.86
C ASP A 390 -39.05 -8.21 -0.44
N HIS A 391 -40.27 -8.25 0.11
CA HIS A 391 -40.82 -7.05 0.72
C HIS A 391 -40.01 -6.76 1.97
N LEU A 392 -39.21 -5.72 1.93
CA LEU A 392 -38.46 -5.18 3.08
C LEU A 392 -39.44 -4.68 4.16
N LEU A 393 -40.30 -5.57 4.62
CA LEU A 393 -41.26 -5.36 5.67
C LEU A 393 -40.62 -5.67 7.02
N TYR A 394 -39.83 -4.73 7.51
CA TYR A 394 -39.55 -4.71 8.96
C TYR A 394 -39.32 -3.26 9.41
#